data_b3e93737a74bce3af741602d91870eb8
#
_entry.id   b3e93737a74bce3af741602d91870eb8
#
_cell.length_a   1.000
_cell.length_b   1.000
_cell.length_c   1.000
_cell.angle_alpha   90.00
_cell.angle_beta   90.00
_cell.angle_gamma   90.00
#
_symmetry.space_group_name_H-M   'P 1'
#
loop_
_entity.id
_entity.type
_entity.pdbx_description
1 polymer ?
#
loop_
_entity_poly.entity_id
_entity_poly.type
_entity_poly.pdbx_seq_one_letter_code
_entity_poly.pdbx_strand_id
1 'polypeptide(L)'
;MSAHVDAEGAFTEIAAQHRRCVWLDGGGAREWSRQRSIIGWLDDDDVSLTYDAARREVTRHAGDASVVVGDDPFVVLEAELAAGSPSDQWFGYFGYASRPDLPARPDPDLPDAIWMRPSRIRMFEHGGAGLQESPVDRGFLRLSADAMPDKRQETPPTTPPADYEAAFDTVQEHLHAGNSYEVNLTHRLRIASRTDPATAYLRLRSLNPAPYAGFLQHSVPGRPDASGWLLSSSPERYALVTADRMLETKPIKGTTARGATRPEDKAARERLATDPKFRAENLMIVDLLRNDLSQVCEVGSVDVPVLMEVESYSSVHQLVSTVRGRLRDDVTAVGALRALFPAGSMTGAPKLRTMEIIDAVEATPRGAYAGAFGWVSGDGRADLGVVIRTLLTAGDGYLLGTGGGITVDSDVAEEYAETRWKAERLLQALAEDE
;
A
#
# COMPACT_ATOMS: atom_id res chain seq x y z
N MET A 1 -35.19 8.36 17.26
CA MET A 1 -34.66 7.43 16.24
C MET A 1 -33.29 7.99 15.85
N SER A 2 -32.20 7.47 16.41
CA SER A 2 -30.85 7.87 16.01
C SER A 2 -30.61 7.24 14.65
N ALA A 3 -30.39 8.05 13.60
CA ALA A 3 -29.97 7.57 12.31
C ALA A 3 -28.64 6.79 12.49
N HIS A 4 -28.61 5.54 12.07
CA HIS A 4 -27.38 4.78 11.99
C HIS A 4 -26.53 5.47 10.91
N VAL A 5 -25.60 6.32 11.32
CA VAL A 5 -24.61 6.89 10.41
C VAL A 5 -23.66 5.76 10.08
N ASP A 6 -23.61 5.33 8.83
CA ASP A 6 -22.63 4.36 8.36
C ASP A 6 -21.24 4.99 8.18
N ALA A 7 -20.22 4.18 7.92
CA ALA A 7 -18.86 4.67 7.79
C ALA A 7 -18.68 5.61 6.57
N GLU A 8 -19.41 5.39 5.47
CA GLU A 8 -19.34 6.22 4.26
C GLU A 8 -19.95 7.61 4.49
N GLY A 9 -21.14 7.66 5.13
CA GLY A 9 -21.78 8.94 5.46
C GLY A 9 -20.93 9.76 6.44
N ALA A 10 -20.36 9.10 7.47
CA ALA A 10 -19.45 9.75 8.41
C ALA A 10 -18.18 10.27 7.71
N PHE A 11 -17.58 9.48 6.83
CA PHE A 11 -16.39 9.86 6.07
C PHE A 11 -16.66 11.07 5.19
N THR A 12 -17.76 11.06 4.43
CA THR A 12 -18.12 12.17 3.51
C THR A 12 -18.26 13.48 4.26
N GLU A 13 -18.91 13.46 5.43
CA GLU A 13 -19.06 14.65 6.27
C GLU A 13 -17.71 15.12 6.81
N ILE A 14 -16.90 14.22 7.36
CA ILE A 14 -15.61 14.54 7.97
C ILE A 14 -14.62 15.07 6.92
N ALA A 15 -14.50 14.41 5.76
CA ALA A 15 -13.60 14.82 4.70
C ALA A 15 -13.94 16.20 4.12
N ALA A 16 -15.22 16.56 4.08
CA ALA A 16 -15.67 17.89 3.64
C ALA A 16 -15.39 19.00 4.68
N GLN A 17 -15.39 18.67 5.98
CA GLN A 17 -15.28 19.66 7.07
C GLN A 17 -13.86 19.82 7.60
N HIS A 18 -13.03 18.78 7.51
CA HIS A 18 -11.70 18.76 8.11
C HIS A 18 -10.59 18.67 7.06
N ARG A 19 -9.58 19.50 7.18
CA ARG A 19 -8.41 19.52 6.27
C ARG A 19 -7.47 18.35 6.45
N ARG A 20 -7.53 17.71 7.61
CA ARG A 20 -6.68 16.58 8.00
C ARG A 20 -7.56 15.48 8.53
N CYS A 21 -7.69 14.40 7.76
CA CYS A 21 -8.43 13.23 8.17
C CYS A 21 -7.87 11.95 7.55
N VAL A 22 -8.20 10.84 8.15
CA VAL A 22 -7.82 9.50 7.69
C VAL A 22 -8.99 8.54 7.85
N TRP A 23 -9.15 7.65 6.91
CA TRP A 23 -10.02 6.49 7.01
C TRP A 23 -9.23 5.23 6.70
N LEU A 24 -9.07 4.32 7.66
CA LEU A 24 -8.64 2.95 7.42
C LEU A 24 -9.89 2.08 7.29
N ASP A 25 -10.11 1.53 6.10
CA ASP A 25 -11.35 0.88 5.72
C ASP A 25 -11.24 -0.65 5.79
N GLY A 26 -11.83 -1.25 6.82
CA GLY A 26 -11.93 -2.70 6.98
C GLY A 26 -13.17 -3.33 6.35
N GLY A 27 -14.03 -2.54 5.65
CA GLY A 27 -15.36 -2.97 5.21
C GLY A 27 -15.44 -3.98 4.07
N GLY A 28 -14.33 -4.32 3.43
CA GLY A 28 -14.36 -5.23 2.26
C GLY A 28 -13.49 -6.47 2.39
N ALA A 29 -12.83 -6.66 3.51
CA ALA A 29 -11.81 -7.68 3.61
C ALA A 29 -12.13 -8.76 4.64
N ARG A 30 -11.33 -9.77 4.66
CA ARG A 30 -11.41 -11.03 5.39
C ARG A 30 -11.31 -10.89 6.91
N GLU A 31 -11.50 -12.01 7.63
CA GLU A 31 -11.42 -12.17 9.09
C GLU A 31 -10.22 -11.47 9.74
N TRP A 32 -9.05 -11.49 9.10
CA TRP A 32 -7.85 -10.90 9.65
C TRP A 32 -7.81 -9.36 9.63
N SER A 33 -8.58 -8.70 8.74
CA SER A 33 -8.76 -7.24 8.76
C SER A 33 -9.80 -6.80 9.81
N ARG A 34 -10.40 -7.76 10.53
CA ARG A 34 -11.34 -7.59 11.64
C ARG A 34 -12.61 -6.81 11.34
N GLN A 35 -12.97 -6.61 10.07
CA GLN A 35 -14.23 -5.95 9.67
C GLN A 35 -14.50 -4.63 10.42
N ARG A 36 -13.43 -3.87 10.70
CA ARG A 36 -13.51 -2.58 11.38
C ARG A 36 -13.00 -1.48 10.49
N SER A 37 -13.75 -0.37 10.44
CA SER A 37 -13.26 0.88 9.88
C SER A 37 -12.90 1.84 10.99
N ILE A 38 -11.83 2.61 10.80
CA ILE A 38 -11.37 3.64 11.71
C ILE A 38 -11.33 4.95 10.94
N ILE A 39 -12.08 5.96 11.39
CA ILE A 39 -12.01 7.31 10.85
C ILE A 39 -11.44 8.21 11.93
N GLY A 40 -10.30 8.85 11.65
CA GLY A 40 -9.66 9.84 12.50
C GLY A 40 -9.66 11.21 11.81
N TRP A 41 -9.85 12.29 12.57
CA TRP A 41 -9.69 13.64 12.06
C TRP A 41 -9.06 14.56 13.09
N LEU A 42 -8.40 15.59 12.60
CA LEU A 42 -7.64 16.51 13.39
C LEU A 42 -8.38 17.85 13.52
N ASP A 43 -8.42 18.35 14.75
CA ASP A 43 -8.69 19.76 15.02
C ASP A 43 -7.42 20.58 14.72
N ASP A 44 -7.51 21.91 14.67
CA ASP A 44 -6.38 22.76 14.23
C ASP A 44 -5.13 22.61 15.10
N ASP A 45 -5.30 22.44 16.43
CA ASP A 45 -4.19 22.26 17.38
C ASP A 45 -3.59 20.85 17.41
N ASP A 46 -4.20 19.90 16.73
CA ASP A 46 -3.69 18.52 16.69
C ASP A 46 -2.39 18.43 15.88
N VAL A 47 -1.56 17.49 16.28
CA VAL A 47 -0.21 17.33 15.71
C VAL A 47 -0.23 16.48 14.46
N SER A 48 0.51 16.97 13.44
CA SER A 48 0.92 16.15 12.30
C SER A 48 2.39 16.38 11.96
N LEU A 49 2.97 15.40 11.26
CA LEU A 49 4.35 15.44 10.78
C LEU A 49 4.34 15.29 9.27
N THR A 50 5.21 16.05 8.59
CA THR A 50 5.54 15.83 7.18
C THR A 50 7.04 15.70 7.02
N TYR A 51 7.47 14.94 6.02
CA TYR A 51 8.88 14.76 5.69
C TYR A 51 9.16 15.14 4.24
N ASP A 52 10.20 15.96 4.06
CA ASP A 52 10.81 16.32 2.78
C ASP A 52 12.18 15.66 2.70
N ALA A 53 12.31 14.62 1.89
CA ALA A 53 13.54 13.85 1.77
C ALA A 53 14.63 14.64 1.02
N ALA A 54 14.27 15.59 0.14
CA ALA A 54 15.25 16.44 -0.55
C ALA A 54 15.98 17.37 0.40
N ARG A 55 15.28 17.90 1.41
CA ARG A 55 15.84 18.75 2.46
C ARG A 55 16.31 17.97 3.67
N ARG A 56 15.86 16.72 3.81
CA ARG A 56 16.02 15.92 5.02
C ARG A 56 15.44 16.63 6.24
N GLU A 57 14.20 17.10 6.11
CA GLU A 57 13.51 17.86 7.15
C GLU A 57 12.19 17.19 7.52
N VAL A 58 12.05 16.84 8.78
CA VAL A 58 10.76 16.48 9.38
C VAL A 58 10.16 17.72 10.01
N THR A 59 9.01 18.16 9.50
CA THR A 59 8.28 19.32 10.01
C THR A 59 7.11 18.86 10.85
N ARG A 60 7.02 19.39 12.08
CA ARG A 60 5.89 19.22 12.99
C ARG A 60 4.94 20.40 12.86
N HIS A 61 3.68 20.10 12.59
CA HIS A 61 2.58 21.07 12.45
C HIS A 61 1.63 20.95 13.65
N ALA A 62 1.30 22.08 14.30
CA ALA A 62 0.30 22.17 15.37
C ALA A 62 -0.20 23.61 15.46
N GLY A 63 -1.51 23.85 15.37
CA GLY A 63 -2.07 25.18 15.24
C GLY A 63 -1.50 25.89 14.02
N ASP A 64 -1.10 27.13 14.19
CA ASP A 64 -0.44 27.95 13.15
C ASP A 64 1.08 27.68 13.05
N ALA A 65 1.65 26.83 13.90
CA ALA A 65 3.08 26.58 13.95
C ALA A 65 3.49 25.43 13.04
N SER A 66 4.57 25.61 12.30
CA SER A 66 5.26 24.57 11.52
C SER A 66 6.76 24.68 11.83
N VAL A 67 7.32 23.67 12.51
CA VAL A 67 8.69 23.69 13.01
C VAL A 67 9.42 22.43 12.56
N VAL A 68 10.64 22.57 12.03
CA VAL A 68 11.52 21.43 11.74
C VAL A 68 12.00 20.83 13.05
N VAL A 69 11.80 19.52 13.22
CA VAL A 69 12.07 18.80 14.47
C VAL A 69 13.04 17.64 14.33
N GLY A 70 13.50 17.35 13.13
CA GLY A 70 14.49 16.29 12.86
C GLY A 70 14.73 16.06 11.37
N ASP A 71 15.50 15.03 11.07
CA ASP A 71 15.97 14.70 9.72
C ASP A 71 15.65 13.23 9.29
N ASP A 72 15.05 12.43 10.19
CA ASP A 72 14.62 11.06 9.91
C ASP A 72 13.19 10.88 10.45
N PRO A 73 12.19 10.60 9.59
CA PRO A 73 10.79 10.53 9.98
C PRO A 73 10.48 9.35 10.90
N PHE A 74 11.25 8.26 10.86
CA PHE A 74 11.09 7.14 11.79
C PHE A 74 11.54 7.54 13.20
N VAL A 75 12.69 8.22 13.32
CA VAL A 75 13.23 8.68 14.60
C VAL A 75 12.30 9.71 15.25
N VAL A 76 11.77 10.66 14.47
CA VAL A 76 10.85 11.68 14.99
C VAL A 76 9.53 11.06 15.42
N LEU A 77 8.95 10.15 14.60
CA LEU A 77 7.70 9.47 14.99
C LEU A 77 7.88 8.64 16.27
N GLU A 78 9.01 7.96 16.41
CA GLU A 78 9.33 7.20 17.63
C GLU A 78 9.44 8.11 18.87
N ALA A 79 10.07 9.26 18.72
CA ALA A 79 10.17 10.26 19.79
C ALA A 79 8.79 10.83 20.20
N GLU A 80 7.92 11.14 19.22
CA GLU A 80 6.55 11.60 19.49
C GLU A 80 5.70 10.52 20.19
N LEU A 81 5.84 9.25 19.79
CA LEU A 81 5.17 8.11 20.47
C LEU A 81 5.67 7.94 21.90
N ALA A 82 6.98 8.05 22.12
CA ALA A 82 7.57 7.92 23.47
C ALA A 82 7.20 9.08 24.40
N ALA A 83 7.01 10.28 23.86
CA ALA A 83 6.57 11.46 24.61
C ALA A 83 5.05 11.49 24.87
N GLY A 84 4.29 10.70 24.13
CA GLY A 84 2.83 10.64 24.16
C GLY A 84 2.28 9.63 25.17
N SER A 85 1.00 9.30 25.01
CA SER A 85 0.30 8.27 25.80
C SER A 85 0.34 6.91 25.08
N PRO A 86 0.34 5.79 25.83
CA PRO A 86 0.14 4.47 25.24
C PRO A 86 -1.15 4.32 24.41
N SER A 87 -2.15 5.15 24.67
CA SER A 87 -3.41 5.20 23.91
C SER A 87 -3.35 6.03 22.64
N ASP A 88 -2.29 6.80 22.44
CA ASP A 88 -2.15 7.64 21.24
C ASP A 88 -2.01 6.77 19.99
N GLN A 89 -2.70 7.17 18.93
CA GLN A 89 -2.64 6.50 17.65
C GLN A 89 -2.20 7.50 16.57
N TRP A 90 -1.21 7.11 15.82
CA TRP A 90 -0.71 7.86 14.68
C TRP A 90 -1.09 7.14 13.39
N PHE A 91 -1.62 7.88 12.44
CA PHE A 91 -2.04 7.39 11.14
C PHE A 91 -1.28 8.12 10.04
N GLY A 92 -0.80 7.38 9.05
CA GLY A 92 -0.01 8.02 8.02
C GLY A 92 0.71 7.05 7.11
N TYR A 93 1.67 7.58 6.37
CA TYR A 93 2.51 6.78 5.50
C TYR A 93 3.99 7.18 5.58
N PHE A 94 4.84 6.20 5.30
CA PHE A 94 6.22 6.39 4.88
C PHE A 94 6.29 6.16 3.38
N GLY A 95 6.74 7.14 2.59
CA GLY A 95 7.02 7.00 1.17
C GLY A 95 8.38 6.33 0.93
N TYR A 96 8.66 5.93 -0.29
CA TYR A 96 9.83 5.13 -0.64
C TYR A 96 11.17 5.77 -0.23
N ALA A 97 11.26 7.11 -0.27
CA ALA A 97 12.44 7.89 0.14
C ALA A 97 12.47 8.25 1.64
N SER A 98 11.61 7.66 2.48
CA SER A 98 11.56 7.98 3.92
C SER A 98 12.78 7.50 4.71
N ARG A 99 13.58 6.56 4.20
CA ARG A 99 14.86 6.17 4.81
C ARG A 99 16.01 6.96 4.19
N PRO A 100 16.57 7.96 4.91
CA PRO A 100 17.60 8.84 4.37
C PRO A 100 18.95 8.15 4.15
N ASP A 101 19.11 6.92 4.60
CA ASP A 101 20.31 6.08 4.47
C ASP A 101 20.22 5.06 3.32
N LEU A 102 19.12 5.06 2.54
CA LEU A 102 18.92 4.17 1.39
C LEU A 102 18.87 4.95 0.07
N PRO A 103 19.29 4.34 -1.05
CA PRO A 103 19.17 4.98 -2.36
C PRO A 103 17.70 5.08 -2.77
N ALA A 104 17.18 6.32 -2.80
CA ALA A 104 15.85 6.65 -3.26
C ALA A 104 15.75 8.14 -3.56
N ARG A 105 15.10 8.51 -4.65
CA ARG A 105 14.88 9.90 -5.03
C ARG A 105 13.67 10.51 -4.34
N PRO A 106 13.80 11.74 -3.79
CA PRO A 106 12.68 12.49 -3.20
C PRO A 106 11.54 12.73 -4.20
N ASP A 107 10.31 12.82 -3.70
CA ASP A 107 9.14 13.20 -4.53
C ASP A 107 9.07 14.72 -4.68
N PRO A 108 9.00 15.27 -5.90
CA PRO A 108 8.87 16.71 -6.11
C PRO A 108 7.44 17.23 -5.88
N ASP A 109 6.45 16.36 -5.85
CA ASP A 109 5.02 16.74 -5.86
C ASP A 109 4.35 16.60 -4.49
N LEU A 110 4.83 15.67 -3.65
CA LEU A 110 4.19 15.27 -2.39
C LEU A 110 5.21 15.08 -1.27
N PRO A 111 4.82 15.28 0.00
CA PRO A 111 5.67 14.90 1.12
C PRO A 111 6.08 13.41 1.05
N ASP A 112 7.35 13.12 1.34
CA ASP A 112 7.86 11.74 1.37
C ASP A 112 7.34 10.96 2.58
N ALA A 113 6.83 11.61 3.62
CA ALA A 113 6.02 10.99 4.67
C ALA A 113 4.99 11.98 5.23
N ILE A 114 3.85 11.46 5.65
CA ILE A 114 2.83 12.17 6.44
C ILE A 114 2.40 11.28 7.59
N TRP A 115 2.40 11.84 8.81
CA TRP A 115 1.87 11.18 9.99
C TRP A 115 0.99 12.13 10.79
N MET A 116 -0.17 11.68 11.23
CA MET A 116 -1.18 12.45 11.93
C MET A 116 -1.57 11.77 13.25
N ARG A 117 -1.67 12.58 14.33
CA ARG A 117 -2.22 12.14 15.61
C ARG A 117 -3.58 12.80 15.85
N PRO A 118 -4.69 12.17 15.38
CA PRO A 118 -6.02 12.73 15.57
C PRO A 118 -6.44 12.67 17.05
N SER A 119 -7.02 13.75 17.56
CA SER A 119 -7.71 13.78 18.85
C SER A 119 -9.11 13.16 18.77
N ARG A 120 -9.65 13.01 17.57
CA ARG A 120 -10.98 12.49 17.28
C ARG A 120 -10.87 11.21 16.48
N ILE A 121 -11.36 10.10 17.03
CA ILE A 121 -11.38 8.80 16.37
C ILE A 121 -12.77 8.20 16.53
N ARG A 122 -13.32 7.69 15.41
CA ARG A 122 -14.56 6.93 15.39
C ARG A 122 -14.31 5.55 14.77
N MET A 123 -14.74 4.52 15.45
CA MET A 123 -14.65 3.12 14.98
C MET A 123 -16.02 2.63 14.55
N PHE A 124 -16.05 1.89 13.45
CA PHE A 124 -17.24 1.24 12.89
C PHE A 124 -16.99 -0.25 12.83
N GLU A 125 -17.90 -1.05 13.38
CA GLU A 125 -17.88 -2.50 13.24
C GLU A 125 -18.82 -2.90 12.12
N HIS A 126 -18.30 -3.61 11.12
CA HIS A 126 -19.10 -4.14 10.01
C HIS A 126 -19.66 -5.49 10.44
N GLY A 127 -20.96 -5.50 10.78
CA GLY A 127 -21.85 -6.57 11.17
C GLY A 127 -21.27 -7.95 11.47
N GLY A 128 -21.28 -8.34 12.72
CA GLY A 128 -21.04 -9.70 13.16
C GLY A 128 -22.22 -10.65 12.84
N ALA A 129 -22.49 -10.88 11.58
CA ALA A 129 -23.15 -12.12 11.16
C ALA A 129 -22.01 -13.12 11.01
N GLY A 130 -21.99 -14.12 11.92
CA GLY A 130 -21.00 -15.19 11.86
C GLY A 130 -20.84 -15.68 10.44
N LEU A 131 -19.58 -15.96 10.07
CA LEU A 131 -19.27 -16.67 8.85
C LEU A 131 -20.02 -18.01 8.87
N GLN A 132 -21.28 -18.00 8.48
CA GLN A 132 -21.82 -19.14 7.79
C GLN A 132 -21.00 -19.16 6.48
N GLU A 133 -20.29 -20.25 6.25
CA GLU A 133 -19.96 -20.68 4.91
C GLU A 133 -21.22 -20.48 4.09
N SER A 134 -21.30 -19.33 3.41
CA SER A 134 -22.40 -19.11 2.49
C SER A 134 -22.22 -20.19 1.45
N PRO A 135 -23.18 -21.14 1.35
CA PRO A 135 -23.20 -21.98 0.18
C PRO A 135 -23.19 -21.00 -1.00
N VAL A 136 -22.36 -21.32 -1.98
CA VAL A 136 -22.21 -20.57 -3.24
C VAL A 136 -23.53 -20.66 -3.99
N ASP A 137 -24.55 -19.99 -3.46
CA ASP A 137 -25.86 -19.90 -4.11
C ASP A 137 -26.70 -18.80 -3.46
N ARG A 138 -26.28 -17.52 -3.60
CA ARG A 138 -27.20 -16.37 -3.53
C ARG A 138 -26.65 -15.23 -4.37
N GLY A 139 -27.27 -15.13 -5.55
CA GLY A 139 -27.44 -13.86 -6.24
C GLY A 139 -26.13 -13.17 -6.64
N PHE A 140 -25.41 -13.73 -7.59
CA PHE A 140 -24.85 -12.87 -8.59
C PHE A 140 -25.96 -11.90 -8.99
N LEU A 141 -25.89 -10.65 -8.54
CA LEU A 141 -26.41 -9.58 -9.36
C LEU A 141 -25.74 -9.80 -10.70
N ARG A 142 -26.47 -10.46 -11.60
CA ARG A 142 -26.24 -10.34 -13.02
C ARG A 142 -26.35 -8.85 -13.31
N LEU A 143 -25.24 -8.15 -13.24
CA LEU A 143 -25.02 -7.07 -14.16
C LEU A 143 -25.14 -7.78 -15.50
N SER A 144 -26.29 -7.61 -16.14
CA SER A 144 -26.59 -8.13 -17.46
C SER A 144 -25.40 -7.77 -18.32
N ALA A 145 -24.90 -8.76 -19.09
CA ALA A 145 -23.84 -8.55 -20.08
C ALA A 145 -24.25 -7.50 -21.13
N ASP A 146 -25.47 -7.00 -21.09
CA ASP A 146 -26.08 -6.01 -21.98
C ASP A 146 -25.90 -4.55 -21.51
N ALA A 147 -25.22 -4.29 -20.38
CA ALA A 147 -24.95 -2.94 -19.88
C ALA A 147 -23.44 -2.55 -19.94
N MET A 148 -22.70 -3.16 -20.83
CA MET A 148 -21.45 -2.57 -21.28
C MET A 148 -21.76 -1.61 -22.43
N PRO A 149 -21.58 -0.28 -22.27
CA PRO A 149 -21.53 0.59 -23.41
C PRO A 149 -20.30 0.14 -24.25
N ASP A 150 -20.57 -0.31 -25.47
CA ASP A 150 -19.55 -0.51 -26.52
C ASP A 150 -19.03 0.87 -26.95
N LYS A 151 -18.27 1.52 -26.07
CA LYS A 151 -17.35 2.58 -26.41
C LYS A 151 -15.97 2.09 -26.08
N ARG A 152 -15.29 1.65 -27.14
CA ARG A 152 -13.85 1.52 -27.22
C ARG A 152 -13.23 2.85 -26.73
N GLN A 153 -13.05 3.02 -25.40
CA GLN A 153 -11.93 3.82 -24.94
C GLN A 153 -10.73 3.21 -25.63
N GLU A 154 -9.98 4.02 -26.33
CA GLU A 154 -8.74 3.61 -26.97
C GLU A 154 -7.97 2.82 -25.93
N THR A 155 -7.86 1.52 -26.16
CA THR A 155 -7.03 0.65 -25.33
C THR A 155 -5.64 1.29 -25.42
N PRO A 156 -5.09 1.83 -24.33
CA PRO A 156 -3.81 2.52 -24.40
C PRO A 156 -2.78 1.56 -25.04
N PRO A 157 -1.75 2.06 -25.73
CA PRO A 157 -0.89 1.23 -26.55
C PRO A 157 -0.38 0.01 -25.77
N THR A 158 -0.54 -1.17 -26.34
CA THR A 158 -0.03 -2.44 -25.77
C THR A 158 1.49 -2.52 -25.89
N THR A 159 2.09 -1.62 -26.64
CA THR A 159 3.54 -1.53 -26.83
C THR A 159 4.15 -0.77 -25.66
N PRO A 160 5.17 -1.32 -25.01
CA PRO A 160 5.92 -0.61 -23.98
C PRO A 160 6.47 0.72 -24.50
N PRO A 161 6.47 1.79 -23.69
CA PRO A 161 7.19 3.01 -24.02
C PRO A 161 8.71 2.76 -24.09
N ALA A 162 9.42 3.49 -24.95
CA ALA A 162 10.84 3.30 -25.18
C ALA A 162 11.71 3.46 -23.91
N ASP A 163 11.30 4.32 -22.99
CA ASP A 163 11.97 4.51 -21.70
C ASP A 163 11.77 3.29 -20.77
N TYR A 164 10.59 2.67 -20.80
CA TYR A 164 10.36 1.42 -20.05
C TYR A 164 11.15 0.25 -20.65
N GLU A 165 11.20 0.11 -21.99
CA GLU A 165 12.01 -0.91 -22.67
C GLU A 165 13.49 -0.76 -22.31
N ALA A 166 14.05 0.47 -22.39
CA ALA A 166 15.45 0.73 -22.05
C ALA A 166 15.76 0.42 -20.58
N ALA A 167 14.84 0.74 -19.66
CA ALA A 167 14.98 0.38 -18.26
C ALA A 167 14.93 -1.13 -18.05
N PHE A 168 14.01 -1.83 -18.72
CA PHE A 168 13.89 -3.29 -18.68
C PHE A 168 15.17 -3.97 -19.20
N ASP A 169 15.72 -3.53 -20.33
CA ASP A 169 16.94 -4.08 -20.91
C ASP A 169 18.14 -3.92 -19.94
N THR A 170 18.28 -2.74 -19.33
CA THR A 170 19.31 -2.51 -18.31
C THR A 170 19.11 -3.41 -17.08
N VAL A 171 17.86 -3.63 -16.64
CA VAL A 171 17.56 -4.57 -15.56
C VAL A 171 17.96 -6.00 -15.95
N GLN A 172 17.67 -6.43 -17.19
CA GLN A 172 18.07 -7.76 -17.70
C GLN A 172 19.59 -7.93 -17.71
N GLU A 173 20.35 -6.89 -18.10
CA GLU A 173 21.82 -6.92 -18.01
C GLU A 173 22.30 -7.16 -16.56
N HIS A 174 21.68 -6.49 -15.59
CA HIS A 174 22.01 -6.68 -14.17
C HIS A 174 21.66 -8.07 -13.66
N LEU A 175 20.51 -8.62 -14.06
CA LEU A 175 20.08 -9.97 -13.69
C LEU A 175 21.02 -11.04 -14.26
N HIS A 176 21.37 -10.95 -15.55
CA HIS A 176 22.32 -11.86 -16.20
C HIS A 176 23.74 -11.75 -15.61
N ALA A 177 24.14 -10.55 -15.14
CA ALA A 177 25.41 -10.35 -14.45
C ALA A 177 25.40 -10.86 -13.00
N GLY A 178 24.25 -11.35 -12.48
CA GLY A 178 24.13 -11.84 -11.10
C GLY A 178 24.09 -10.73 -10.03
N ASN A 179 23.84 -9.48 -10.42
CA ASN A 179 23.75 -8.35 -9.50
C ASN A 179 22.47 -8.35 -8.66
N SER A 180 21.42 -8.97 -9.15
CA SER A 180 20.15 -9.19 -8.45
C SER A 180 19.48 -10.47 -8.95
N TYR A 181 18.58 -11.04 -8.17
CA TYR A 181 17.74 -12.17 -8.58
C TYR A 181 16.40 -11.75 -9.15
N GLU A 182 15.89 -10.62 -8.68
CA GLU A 182 14.66 -9.97 -9.14
C GLU A 182 14.79 -8.47 -8.93
N VAL A 183 14.28 -7.68 -9.86
CA VAL A 183 14.16 -6.22 -9.73
C VAL A 183 12.71 -5.84 -9.92
N ASN A 184 12.07 -5.25 -8.92
CA ASN A 184 10.75 -4.68 -9.10
C ASN A 184 10.86 -3.36 -9.87
N LEU A 185 10.67 -3.43 -11.21
CA LEU A 185 10.70 -2.28 -12.10
C LEU A 185 9.35 -1.59 -12.12
N THR A 186 9.34 -0.27 -11.88
CA THR A 186 8.10 0.50 -11.79
C THR A 186 8.13 1.74 -12.67
N HIS A 187 6.95 2.24 -12.97
CA HIS A 187 6.78 3.54 -13.62
C HIS A 187 5.58 4.28 -13.02
N ARG A 188 5.55 5.58 -13.24
CA ARG A 188 4.50 6.46 -12.71
C ARG A 188 3.65 7.00 -13.86
N LEU A 189 2.34 6.94 -13.69
CA LEU A 189 1.36 7.58 -14.57
C LEU A 189 0.89 8.88 -13.91
N ARG A 190 0.79 9.95 -14.71
CA ARG A 190 0.16 11.20 -14.31
C ARG A 190 -1.17 11.31 -15.05
N ILE A 191 -2.27 11.42 -14.30
CA ILE A 191 -3.63 11.40 -14.82
C ILE A 191 -4.25 12.77 -14.59
N ALA A 192 -4.64 13.45 -15.68
CA ALA A 192 -5.42 14.67 -15.60
C ALA A 192 -6.87 14.31 -15.22
N SER A 193 -7.27 14.66 -14.02
CA SER A 193 -8.65 14.50 -13.55
C SER A 193 -8.94 15.56 -12.48
N ARG A 194 -10.16 16.09 -12.48
CA ARG A 194 -10.67 17.04 -11.48
C ARG A 194 -11.62 16.38 -10.48
N THR A 195 -11.74 15.06 -10.53
CA THR A 195 -12.57 14.33 -9.57
C THR A 195 -12.08 14.61 -8.16
N ASP A 196 -12.99 14.99 -7.28
CA ASP A 196 -12.69 15.23 -5.87
C ASP A 196 -12.10 13.96 -5.23
N PRO A 197 -11.03 14.05 -4.40
CA PRO A 197 -10.36 12.90 -3.82
C PRO A 197 -11.27 12.00 -2.98
N ALA A 198 -12.20 12.53 -2.20
CA ALA A 198 -13.13 11.72 -1.42
C ALA A 198 -14.09 10.95 -2.34
N THR A 199 -14.58 11.57 -3.39
CA THR A 199 -15.41 10.95 -4.43
C THR A 199 -14.64 9.86 -5.18
N ALA A 200 -13.40 10.14 -5.59
CA ALA A 200 -12.54 9.15 -6.26
C ALA A 200 -12.27 7.94 -5.36
N TYR A 201 -12.07 8.18 -4.05
CA TYR A 201 -11.88 7.09 -3.09
C TYR A 201 -13.12 6.22 -2.93
N LEU A 202 -14.31 6.79 -2.81
CA LEU A 202 -15.55 6.02 -2.69
C LEU A 202 -15.80 5.16 -3.94
N ARG A 203 -15.49 5.65 -5.13
CA ARG A 203 -15.52 4.87 -6.36
C ARG A 203 -14.48 3.73 -6.34
N LEU A 204 -13.22 4.06 -5.98
CA LEU A 204 -12.13 3.07 -5.90
C LEU A 204 -12.45 1.95 -4.92
N ARG A 205 -12.95 2.30 -3.74
CA ARG A 205 -13.38 1.37 -2.69
C ARG A 205 -14.43 0.37 -3.20
N SER A 206 -15.37 0.85 -4.01
CA SER A 206 -16.43 0.01 -4.61
C SER A 206 -15.88 -0.88 -5.73
N LEU A 207 -15.00 -0.34 -6.58
CA LEU A 207 -14.44 -1.05 -7.74
C LEU A 207 -13.39 -2.11 -7.33
N ASN A 208 -12.62 -1.84 -6.29
CA ASN A 208 -11.50 -2.67 -5.87
C ASN A 208 -11.37 -2.75 -4.33
N PRO A 209 -12.32 -3.40 -3.64
CA PRO A 209 -12.24 -3.57 -2.20
C PRO A 209 -10.98 -4.37 -1.82
N ALA A 210 -10.24 -3.90 -0.81
CA ALA A 210 -8.96 -4.48 -0.43
C ALA A 210 -8.72 -4.41 1.08
N PRO A 211 -7.88 -5.30 1.64
CA PRO A 211 -7.65 -5.39 3.09
C PRO A 211 -6.92 -4.17 3.70
N TYR A 212 -6.15 -3.44 2.91
CA TYR A 212 -5.49 -2.20 3.29
C TYR A 212 -6.04 -1.02 2.49
N ALA A 213 -7.36 -1.04 2.25
CA ALA A 213 -8.05 0.12 1.71
C ALA A 213 -8.03 1.26 2.72
N GLY A 214 -7.88 2.49 2.23
CA GLY A 214 -7.89 3.64 3.11
C GLY A 214 -7.71 4.95 2.36
N PHE A 215 -8.06 6.02 3.05
CA PHE A 215 -7.98 7.39 2.58
C PHE A 215 -7.18 8.21 3.58
N LEU A 216 -6.30 9.06 3.10
CA LEU A 216 -5.63 10.08 3.88
C LEU A 216 -5.74 11.41 3.17
N GLN A 217 -6.12 12.44 3.92
CA GLN A 217 -6.15 13.84 3.50
C GLN A 217 -5.33 14.64 4.50
N HIS A 218 -4.36 15.38 4.00
CA HIS A 218 -3.54 16.27 4.82
C HIS A 218 -3.33 17.58 4.09
N SER A 219 -3.73 18.68 4.72
CA SER A 219 -3.48 20.04 4.23
C SER A 219 -3.26 20.98 5.41
N VAL A 220 -2.18 21.74 5.32
CA VAL A 220 -1.80 22.76 6.31
C VAL A 220 -1.95 24.13 5.68
N PRO A 221 -2.69 25.07 6.30
CA PRO A 221 -2.86 26.41 5.75
C PRO A 221 -1.53 27.11 5.49
N GLY A 222 -1.39 27.70 4.29
CA GLY A 222 -0.16 28.38 3.90
C GLY A 222 1.04 27.47 3.59
N ARG A 223 0.88 26.15 3.64
CA ARG A 223 1.94 25.15 3.37
C ARG A 223 1.47 24.14 2.30
N PRO A 224 1.44 24.54 1.03
CA PRO A 224 1.08 23.62 -0.06
C PRO A 224 2.06 22.44 -0.17
N ASP A 225 3.33 22.65 0.19
CA ASP A 225 4.38 21.65 0.29
C ASP A 225 4.13 20.56 1.36
N ALA A 226 3.22 20.82 2.29
CA ALA A 226 2.77 19.87 3.32
C ALA A 226 1.41 19.24 2.99
N SER A 227 0.87 19.44 1.78
CA SER A 227 -0.44 18.94 1.38
C SER A 227 -0.33 17.68 0.54
N GLY A 228 -1.25 16.71 0.77
CA GLY A 228 -1.30 15.49 0.00
C GLY A 228 -2.52 14.62 0.33
N TRP A 229 -2.98 13.88 -0.65
CA TRP A 229 -4.04 12.88 -0.51
C TRP A 229 -3.54 11.52 -0.99
N LEU A 230 -3.90 10.49 -0.25
CA LEU A 230 -3.59 9.09 -0.57
C LEU A 230 -4.89 8.29 -0.54
N LEU A 231 -5.21 7.60 -1.65
CA LEU A 231 -6.40 6.81 -1.85
C LEU A 231 -5.96 5.37 -2.11
N SER A 232 -5.92 4.55 -1.07
CA SER A 232 -5.38 3.19 -1.14
C SER A 232 -6.45 2.14 -1.34
N SER A 233 -6.12 1.18 -2.21
CA SER A 233 -6.82 -0.08 -2.39
C SER A 233 -5.81 -1.23 -2.36
N SER A 234 -4.89 -1.18 -1.40
CA SER A 234 -3.78 -2.12 -1.30
C SER A 234 -4.22 -3.50 -0.80
N PRO A 235 -3.82 -4.57 -1.48
CA PRO A 235 -4.10 -5.93 -1.04
C PRO A 235 -3.06 -6.47 -0.05
N GLU A 236 -1.89 -5.83 0.12
CA GLU A 236 -0.71 -6.43 0.72
C GLU A 236 -0.35 -5.84 2.08
N ARG A 237 -0.12 -6.71 3.07
CA ARG A 237 0.43 -6.31 4.37
C ARG A 237 1.92 -6.03 4.25
N TYR A 238 2.31 -4.82 4.65
CA TYR A 238 3.70 -4.49 4.87
C TYR A 238 4.21 -5.09 6.18
N ALA A 239 3.62 -4.71 7.31
CA ALA A 239 3.97 -5.23 8.62
C ALA A 239 2.82 -5.06 9.64
N LEU A 240 2.62 -6.07 10.47
CA LEU A 240 1.77 -6.05 11.65
C LEU A 240 2.66 -6.27 12.88
N VAL A 241 2.54 -5.41 13.89
CA VAL A 241 3.11 -5.64 15.22
C VAL A 241 1.95 -5.78 16.22
N THR A 242 1.86 -6.94 16.87
CA THR A 242 0.80 -7.25 17.83
C THR A 242 1.17 -6.80 19.26
N ALA A 243 0.19 -6.80 20.17
CA ALA A 243 0.41 -6.44 21.57
C ALA A 243 1.39 -7.38 22.30
N ASP A 244 1.49 -8.63 21.87
CA ASP A 244 2.45 -9.61 22.39
C ASP A 244 3.77 -9.61 21.62
N ARG A 245 4.04 -8.52 20.87
CA ARG A 245 5.29 -8.25 20.15
C ARG A 245 5.61 -9.23 19.02
N MET A 246 4.59 -9.86 18.42
CA MET A 246 4.78 -10.60 17.18
C MET A 246 4.83 -9.62 16.00
N LEU A 247 5.89 -9.68 15.21
CA LEU A 247 6.03 -9.02 13.92
C LEU A 247 5.66 -9.99 12.82
N GLU A 248 4.75 -9.56 11.92
CA GLU A 248 4.28 -10.39 10.81
C GLU A 248 4.28 -9.59 9.50
N THR A 249 4.75 -10.24 8.44
CA THR A 249 4.63 -9.74 7.05
C THR A 249 3.86 -10.76 6.22
N LYS A 250 3.17 -10.28 5.17
CA LYS A 250 2.32 -11.17 4.35
C LYS A 250 2.47 -10.86 2.85
N PRO A 251 3.60 -11.27 2.24
CA PRO A 251 3.87 -11.00 0.84
C PRO A 251 2.94 -11.77 -0.09
N ILE A 252 2.63 -11.13 -1.22
CA ILE A 252 1.84 -11.68 -2.31
C ILE A 252 2.72 -11.76 -3.56
N LYS A 253 2.83 -12.95 -4.15
CA LYS A 253 3.45 -13.16 -5.46
C LYS A 253 2.58 -14.10 -6.27
N GLY A 254 2.17 -13.66 -7.42
CA GLY A 254 1.19 -14.36 -8.26
C GLY A 254 -0.25 -13.98 -7.94
N THR A 255 -0.93 -13.46 -8.95
CA THR A 255 -2.34 -13.10 -8.90
C THR A 255 -3.00 -13.54 -10.20
N THR A 256 -4.16 -14.15 -10.12
CA THR A 256 -4.97 -14.52 -11.29
C THR A 256 -6.41 -14.09 -11.09
N ALA A 257 -7.09 -13.72 -12.20
CA ALA A 257 -8.50 -13.43 -12.17
C ALA A 257 -9.33 -14.66 -11.77
N ARG A 258 -10.51 -14.42 -11.21
CA ARG A 258 -11.52 -15.46 -10.98
C ARG A 258 -12.03 -16.03 -12.29
N GLY A 259 -12.28 -17.33 -12.36
CA GLY A 259 -12.93 -17.95 -13.50
C GLY A 259 -14.41 -17.58 -13.61
N ALA A 260 -14.92 -17.46 -14.83
CA ALA A 260 -16.33 -17.16 -15.07
C ALA A 260 -17.27 -18.31 -14.64
N THR A 261 -16.76 -19.55 -14.63
CA THR A 261 -17.46 -20.74 -14.18
C THR A 261 -16.69 -21.43 -13.03
N ARG A 262 -17.39 -22.24 -12.22
CA ARG A 262 -16.74 -23.01 -11.13
C ARG A 262 -15.57 -23.89 -11.61
N PRO A 263 -15.64 -24.61 -12.73
CA PRO A 263 -14.49 -25.37 -13.25
C PRO A 263 -13.32 -24.50 -13.64
N GLU A 264 -13.56 -23.37 -14.31
CA GLU A 264 -12.51 -22.41 -14.70
C GLU A 264 -11.87 -21.78 -13.47
N ASP A 265 -12.65 -21.38 -12.47
CA ASP A 265 -12.19 -20.80 -11.23
C ASP A 265 -11.30 -21.78 -10.44
N LYS A 266 -11.71 -23.03 -10.36
CA LYS A 266 -10.92 -24.11 -9.75
C LYS A 266 -9.60 -24.30 -10.51
N ALA A 267 -9.64 -24.36 -11.84
CA ALA A 267 -8.48 -24.53 -12.69
C ALA A 267 -7.50 -23.33 -12.56
N ALA A 268 -8.01 -22.10 -12.48
CA ALA A 268 -7.20 -20.90 -12.23
C ALA A 268 -6.48 -20.97 -10.88
N ARG A 269 -7.20 -21.36 -9.82
CA ARG A 269 -6.64 -21.55 -8.48
C ARG A 269 -5.55 -22.65 -8.45
N GLU A 270 -5.82 -23.77 -9.09
CA GLU A 270 -4.86 -24.90 -9.15
C GLU A 270 -3.60 -24.53 -9.94
N ARG A 271 -3.74 -23.84 -11.08
CA ARG A 271 -2.60 -23.31 -11.83
C ARG A 271 -1.74 -22.39 -10.97
N LEU A 272 -2.35 -21.42 -10.31
CA LEU A 272 -1.64 -20.48 -9.44
C LEU A 272 -0.88 -21.20 -8.31
N ALA A 273 -1.46 -22.24 -7.72
CA ALA A 273 -0.84 -23.04 -6.67
C ALA A 273 0.38 -23.83 -7.14
N THR A 274 0.45 -24.22 -8.41
CA THR A 274 1.44 -25.14 -8.98
C THR A 274 2.42 -24.49 -9.94
N ASP A 275 2.18 -23.23 -10.35
CA ASP A 275 3.02 -22.52 -11.31
C ASP A 275 4.45 -22.34 -10.79
N PRO A 276 5.47 -22.85 -11.50
CA PRO A 276 6.85 -22.80 -11.04
C PRO A 276 7.40 -21.38 -10.91
N LYS A 277 7.00 -20.45 -11.80
CA LYS A 277 7.43 -19.04 -11.79
C LYS A 277 6.95 -18.36 -10.50
N PHE A 278 5.64 -18.37 -10.24
CA PHE A 278 5.07 -17.71 -9.05
C PHE A 278 5.58 -18.34 -7.75
N ARG A 279 5.81 -19.66 -7.73
CA ARG A 279 6.37 -20.32 -6.56
C ARG A 279 7.83 -19.95 -6.31
N ALA A 280 8.65 -19.81 -7.36
CA ALA A 280 10.05 -19.39 -7.23
C ALA A 280 10.13 -17.92 -6.75
N GLU A 281 9.34 -17.02 -7.33
CA GLU A 281 9.26 -15.61 -6.91
C GLU A 281 8.79 -15.49 -5.43
N ASN A 282 7.75 -16.25 -5.05
CA ASN A 282 7.25 -16.21 -3.68
C ASN A 282 8.30 -16.71 -2.68
N LEU A 283 9.00 -17.83 -3.01
CA LEU A 283 10.04 -18.40 -2.15
C LEU A 283 11.19 -17.40 -1.92
N MET A 284 11.60 -16.70 -2.97
CA MET A 284 12.68 -15.72 -2.89
C MET A 284 12.28 -14.53 -1.97
N ILE A 285 11.06 -14.02 -2.09
CA ILE A 285 10.59 -12.94 -1.22
C ILE A 285 10.41 -13.42 0.23
N VAL A 286 9.95 -14.64 0.44
CA VAL A 286 9.89 -15.25 1.79
C VAL A 286 11.28 -15.31 2.41
N ASP A 287 12.31 -15.71 1.67
CA ASP A 287 13.68 -15.77 2.19
C ASP A 287 14.26 -14.38 2.49
N LEU A 288 14.00 -13.40 1.62
CA LEU A 288 14.34 -12.00 1.86
C LEU A 288 13.69 -11.49 3.15
N LEU A 289 12.39 -11.72 3.36
CA LEU A 289 11.67 -11.28 4.55
C LEU A 289 12.13 -12.02 5.81
N ARG A 290 12.46 -13.31 5.73
CA ARG A 290 13.07 -14.02 6.85
C ARG A 290 14.40 -13.38 7.27
N ASN A 291 15.24 -12.98 6.30
CA ASN A 291 16.46 -12.23 6.57
C ASN A 291 16.15 -10.87 7.23
N ASP A 292 15.20 -10.12 6.70
CA ASP A 292 14.81 -8.81 7.26
C ASP A 292 14.29 -8.94 8.71
N LEU A 293 13.37 -9.89 8.97
CA LEU A 293 12.84 -10.13 10.31
C LEU A 293 13.94 -10.58 11.27
N SER A 294 14.92 -11.35 10.82
CA SER A 294 16.02 -11.84 11.67
C SER A 294 16.87 -10.73 12.27
N GLN A 295 16.86 -9.54 11.66
CA GLN A 295 17.61 -8.38 12.14
C GLN A 295 16.99 -7.78 13.40
N VAL A 296 15.69 -7.97 13.62
CA VAL A 296 14.90 -7.32 14.69
C VAL A 296 14.20 -8.29 15.62
N CYS A 297 14.09 -9.57 15.25
CA CYS A 297 13.44 -10.60 16.04
C CYS A 297 14.42 -11.39 16.90
N GLU A 298 13.90 -12.05 17.93
CA GLU A 298 14.65 -13.00 18.77
C GLU A 298 15.22 -14.14 17.92
N VAL A 299 16.43 -14.57 18.24
CA VAL A 299 17.09 -15.68 17.53
C VAL A 299 16.26 -16.94 17.65
N GLY A 300 15.94 -17.56 16.51
CA GLY A 300 15.15 -18.80 16.42
C GLY A 300 13.63 -18.58 16.48
N SER A 301 13.13 -17.34 16.59
CA SER A 301 11.69 -17.04 16.60
C SER A 301 11.09 -16.82 15.21
N VAL A 302 11.92 -16.61 14.18
CA VAL A 302 11.44 -16.38 12.81
C VAL A 302 10.97 -17.68 12.19
N ASP A 303 9.68 -17.75 11.84
CA ASP A 303 9.05 -18.90 11.18
C ASP A 303 8.19 -18.48 9.98
N VAL A 304 7.78 -19.45 9.19
CA VAL A 304 6.90 -19.29 8.02
C VAL A 304 5.66 -20.17 8.23
N PRO A 305 4.67 -19.72 9.00
CA PRO A 305 3.49 -20.53 9.34
C PRO A 305 2.61 -20.84 8.13
N VAL A 306 2.65 -19.99 7.11
CA VAL A 306 1.95 -20.19 5.84
C VAL A 306 2.93 -19.97 4.69
N LEU A 307 3.08 -20.98 3.84
CA LEU A 307 3.94 -20.95 2.66
C LEU A 307 3.14 -21.26 1.41
N MET A 308 3.00 -20.26 0.51
CA MET A 308 2.38 -20.41 -0.81
C MET A 308 0.93 -20.94 -0.76
N GLU A 309 0.11 -20.39 0.12
CA GLU A 309 -1.33 -20.67 0.15
C GLU A 309 -2.07 -19.79 -0.87
N VAL A 310 -3.04 -20.38 -1.59
CA VAL A 310 -3.89 -19.61 -2.50
C VAL A 310 -5.10 -19.07 -1.74
N GLU A 311 -5.10 -17.77 -1.55
CA GLU A 311 -6.24 -17.02 -1.04
C GLU A 311 -7.15 -16.55 -2.19
N SER A 312 -8.47 -16.75 -2.04
CA SER A 312 -9.46 -16.34 -3.05
C SER A 312 -10.24 -15.12 -2.56
N TYR A 313 -10.23 -14.06 -3.33
CA TYR A 313 -10.99 -12.83 -3.11
C TYR A 313 -12.17 -12.76 -4.10
N SER A 314 -12.99 -11.74 -4.01
CA SER A 314 -14.14 -11.58 -4.90
C SER A 314 -13.73 -11.50 -6.38
N SER A 315 -12.63 -10.85 -6.69
CA SER A 315 -12.15 -10.58 -8.05
C SER A 315 -10.93 -11.40 -8.48
N VAL A 316 -10.13 -11.92 -7.53
CA VAL A 316 -8.84 -12.58 -7.82
C VAL A 316 -8.55 -13.75 -6.90
N HIS A 317 -7.64 -14.63 -7.33
CA HIS A 317 -6.86 -15.53 -6.47
C HIS A 317 -5.45 -14.99 -6.31
N GLN A 318 -4.85 -15.12 -5.12
CA GLN A 318 -3.50 -14.66 -4.81
C GLN A 318 -2.70 -15.75 -4.11
N LEU A 319 -1.42 -15.89 -4.49
CA LEU A 319 -0.49 -16.79 -3.82
C LEU A 319 0.22 -16.02 -2.70
N VAL A 320 -0.05 -16.40 -1.47
CA VAL A 320 0.31 -15.66 -0.26
C VAL A 320 1.18 -16.51 0.64
N SER A 321 2.19 -15.90 1.25
CA SER A 321 2.94 -16.50 2.35
C SER A 321 2.86 -15.60 3.58
N THR A 322 3.17 -16.14 4.76
CA THR A 322 3.27 -15.37 6.00
C THR A 322 4.62 -15.66 6.64
N VAL A 323 5.36 -14.61 6.95
CA VAL A 323 6.61 -14.68 7.71
C VAL A 323 6.42 -13.90 8.99
N ARG A 324 6.75 -14.50 10.15
CA ARG A 324 6.61 -13.84 11.44
C ARG A 324 7.78 -14.14 12.36
N GLY A 325 7.95 -13.31 13.39
CA GLY A 325 8.92 -13.50 14.44
C GLY A 325 8.58 -12.66 15.65
N ARG A 326 9.13 -13.01 16.82
CA ARG A 326 8.98 -12.23 18.05
C ARG A 326 10.02 -11.12 18.08
N LEU A 327 9.60 -9.86 18.21
CA LEU A 327 10.51 -8.73 18.34
C LEU A 327 11.36 -8.84 19.62
N ARG A 328 12.67 -8.54 19.51
CA ARG A 328 13.55 -8.40 20.67
C ARG A 328 13.07 -7.25 21.56
N ASP A 329 13.32 -7.35 22.85
CA ASP A 329 12.88 -6.36 23.87
C ASP A 329 13.48 -4.96 23.63
N ASP A 330 14.65 -4.87 23.01
CA ASP A 330 15.35 -3.64 22.67
C ASP A 330 14.85 -2.97 21.37
N VAL A 331 13.90 -3.56 20.64
CA VAL A 331 13.40 -3.07 19.36
C VAL A 331 11.98 -2.55 19.52
N THR A 332 11.74 -1.29 19.14
CA THR A 332 10.40 -0.71 19.09
C THR A 332 9.64 -1.12 17.82
N ALA A 333 8.32 -0.89 17.80
CA ALA A 333 7.53 -1.12 16.58
C ALA A 333 8.06 -0.27 15.41
N VAL A 334 8.34 1.02 15.63
CA VAL A 334 8.86 1.92 14.59
C VAL A 334 10.26 1.50 14.14
N GLY A 335 11.12 1.09 15.07
CA GLY A 335 12.44 0.54 14.77
C GLY A 335 12.35 -0.73 13.90
N ALA A 336 11.37 -1.62 14.17
CA ALA A 336 11.10 -2.78 13.34
C ALA A 336 10.62 -2.38 11.93
N LEU A 337 9.65 -1.45 11.84
CA LEU A 337 9.19 -0.93 10.56
C LEU A 337 10.35 -0.34 9.75
N ARG A 338 11.22 0.45 10.37
CA ARG A 338 12.39 1.04 9.71
C ARG A 338 13.36 -0.03 9.19
N ALA A 339 13.60 -1.10 9.94
CA ALA A 339 14.53 -2.17 9.54
C ALA A 339 14.02 -2.95 8.31
N LEU A 340 12.71 -3.18 8.23
CA LEU A 340 12.09 -3.88 7.09
C LEU A 340 11.95 -3.00 5.84
N PHE A 341 11.98 -1.66 6.02
CA PHE A 341 11.65 -0.70 4.98
C PHE A 341 12.74 -0.54 3.91
N PRO A 342 12.36 -0.34 2.63
CA PRO A 342 11.02 -0.59 2.08
C PRO A 342 10.68 -2.08 1.93
N ALA A 343 9.41 -2.37 1.63
CA ALA A 343 8.94 -3.76 1.47
C ALA A 343 9.79 -4.55 0.46
N GLY A 344 10.18 -5.77 0.83
CA GLY A 344 10.98 -6.63 -0.03
C GLY A 344 10.33 -6.92 -1.38
N SER A 345 8.99 -7.10 -1.41
CA SER A 345 8.19 -7.27 -2.62
C SER A 345 8.23 -6.08 -3.58
N MET A 346 8.63 -4.91 -3.08
CA MET A 346 8.73 -3.66 -3.86
C MET A 346 10.16 -3.31 -4.25
N THR A 347 11.13 -4.14 -3.92
CA THR A 347 12.57 -3.95 -4.23
C THR A 347 13.11 -5.13 -5.02
N GLY A 348 13.60 -6.12 -4.38
CA GLY A 348 14.21 -7.35 -4.89
C GLY A 348 15.35 -7.83 -4.00
N ALA A 349 16.11 -8.81 -4.45
CA ALA A 349 17.14 -9.45 -3.66
C ALA A 349 18.48 -9.52 -4.41
N PRO A 350 19.59 -9.06 -3.79
CA PRO A 350 19.75 -8.42 -2.47
C PRO A 350 19.17 -6.99 -2.42
N LYS A 351 18.49 -6.62 -1.32
CA LYS A 351 17.71 -5.38 -1.22
C LYS A 351 18.48 -4.12 -1.62
N LEU A 352 19.59 -3.83 -0.94
CA LEU A 352 20.35 -2.60 -1.18
C LEU A 352 20.85 -2.49 -2.62
N ARG A 353 21.44 -3.58 -3.14
CA ARG A 353 21.93 -3.59 -4.53
C ARG A 353 20.82 -3.39 -5.53
N THR A 354 19.68 -4.01 -5.29
CA THR A 354 18.51 -3.85 -6.16
C THR A 354 17.96 -2.43 -6.10
N MET A 355 17.94 -1.78 -4.93
CA MET A 355 17.53 -0.38 -4.81
C MET A 355 18.46 0.57 -5.58
N GLU A 356 19.77 0.31 -5.61
CA GLU A 356 20.71 1.07 -6.45
C GLU A 356 20.40 0.94 -7.95
N ILE A 357 20.03 -0.28 -8.40
CA ILE A 357 19.62 -0.52 -9.79
C ILE A 357 18.33 0.24 -10.09
N ILE A 358 17.32 0.12 -9.23
CA ILE A 358 16.03 0.81 -9.35
C ILE A 358 16.22 2.33 -9.48
N ASP A 359 17.03 2.91 -8.60
CA ASP A 359 17.31 4.36 -8.60
C ASP A 359 17.98 4.84 -9.90
N ALA A 360 18.83 3.99 -10.49
CA ALA A 360 19.52 4.29 -11.74
C ALA A 360 18.62 4.16 -13.00
N VAL A 361 17.65 3.24 -13.00
CA VAL A 361 16.88 2.91 -14.22
C VAL A 361 15.50 3.54 -14.29
N GLU A 362 14.83 3.78 -13.15
CA GLU A 362 13.50 4.37 -13.16
C GLU A 362 13.55 5.85 -13.57
N ALA A 363 12.68 6.27 -14.48
CA ALA A 363 12.66 7.63 -14.99
C ALA A 363 12.17 8.66 -13.94
N THR A 364 11.30 8.25 -13.01
CA THR A 364 10.68 9.13 -12.01
C THR A 364 10.85 8.59 -10.60
N PRO A 365 10.86 9.45 -9.56
CA PRO A 365 10.83 9.00 -8.18
C PRO A 365 9.51 8.28 -7.86
N ARG A 366 9.54 7.36 -6.91
CA ARG A 366 8.36 6.58 -6.50
C ARG A 366 7.41 7.36 -5.59
N GLY A 367 7.93 8.29 -4.79
CA GLY A 367 7.16 9.05 -3.79
C GLY A 367 6.53 8.15 -2.74
N ALA A 368 5.24 8.34 -2.46
CA ALA A 368 4.53 7.47 -1.52
C ALA A 368 4.32 6.04 -2.04
N TYR A 369 4.30 5.83 -3.36
CA TYR A 369 4.20 4.50 -3.96
C TYR A 369 5.39 3.61 -3.55
N ALA A 370 5.14 2.32 -3.32
CA ALA A 370 6.10 1.36 -2.79
C ALA A 370 6.53 1.63 -1.33
N GLY A 371 5.91 2.57 -0.67
CA GLY A 371 6.04 2.84 0.76
C GLY A 371 5.09 2.01 1.62
N ALA A 372 4.75 2.51 2.82
CA ALA A 372 3.87 1.83 3.76
C ALA A 372 2.85 2.81 4.36
N PHE A 373 1.56 2.45 4.40
CA PHE A 373 0.45 3.25 4.90
C PHE A 373 -0.36 2.48 5.94
N GLY A 374 -0.72 3.13 7.05
CA GLY A 374 -1.52 2.52 8.09
C GLY A 374 -1.45 3.28 9.41
N TRP A 375 -1.30 2.56 10.53
CA TRP A 375 -1.26 3.14 11.86
C TRP A 375 -0.19 2.54 12.76
N VAL A 376 0.25 3.35 13.73
CA VAL A 376 1.15 2.97 14.84
C VAL A 376 0.57 3.51 16.14
N SER A 377 0.66 2.75 17.23
CA SER A 377 0.13 3.11 18.55
C SER A 377 1.23 3.27 19.59
N GLY A 378 1.01 4.14 20.57
CA GLY A 378 1.91 4.35 21.69
C GLY A 378 2.10 3.11 22.57
N ASP A 379 1.22 2.12 22.48
CA ASP A 379 1.37 0.81 23.16
C ASP A 379 2.25 -0.20 22.40
N GLY A 380 2.87 0.23 21.28
CA GLY A 380 3.78 -0.59 20.51
C GLY A 380 3.12 -1.47 19.44
N ARG A 381 1.82 -1.34 19.19
CA ARG A 381 1.14 -2.01 18.08
C ARG A 381 1.25 -1.18 16.80
N ALA A 382 1.26 -1.87 15.67
CA ALA A 382 1.24 -1.24 14.35
C ALA A 382 0.58 -2.17 13.33
N ASP A 383 -0.06 -1.61 12.31
CA ASP A 383 -0.55 -2.36 11.14
C ASP A 383 -0.52 -1.47 9.90
N LEU A 384 0.34 -1.83 8.93
CA LEU A 384 0.55 -1.07 7.72
C LEU A 384 0.46 -1.98 6.49
N GLY A 385 -0.18 -1.47 5.45
CA GLY A 385 -0.15 -2.04 4.10
C GLY A 385 0.93 -1.42 3.23
N VAL A 386 1.37 -2.14 2.21
CA VAL A 386 2.25 -1.60 1.17
C VAL A 386 1.47 -0.58 0.33
N VAL A 387 2.08 0.56 0.01
CA VAL A 387 1.43 1.56 -0.86
C VAL A 387 1.54 1.13 -2.31
N ILE A 388 0.60 0.28 -2.72
CA ILE A 388 0.36 -0.18 -4.09
C ILE A 388 -1.14 -0.09 -4.39
N ARG A 389 -1.54 -0.12 -5.66
CA ARG A 389 -2.94 0.06 -6.04
C ARG A 389 -3.53 1.33 -5.40
N THR A 390 -2.76 2.41 -5.44
CA THR A 390 -3.01 3.65 -4.71
C THR A 390 -2.94 4.83 -5.65
N LEU A 391 -3.92 5.72 -5.57
CA LEU A 391 -3.92 7.03 -6.21
C LEU A 391 -3.39 8.06 -5.23
N LEU A 392 -2.57 8.97 -5.74
CA LEU A 392 -1.98 10.07 -4.97
C LEU A 392 -2.33 11.40 -5.65
N THR A 393 -2.54 12.46 -4.90
CA THR A 393 -2.72 13.81 -5.48
C THR A 393 -2.26 14.89 -4.52
N ALA A 394 -1.76 15.99 -5.10
CA ALA A 394 -1.55 17.27 -4.42
C ALA A 394 -2.56 18.34 -4.88
N GLY A 395 -3.55 17.95 -5.71
CA GLY A 395 -4.63 18.84 -6.21
C GLY A 395 -4.69 19.01 -7.73
N ASP A 396 -3.59 18.84 -8.45
CA ASP A 396 -3.51 19.07 -9.92
C ASP A 396 -3.55 17.79 -10.75
N GLY A 397 -4.51 16.91 -10.44
CA GLY A 397 -4.60 15.58 -11.05
C GLY A 397 -4.03 14.49 -10.16
N TYR A 398 -3.89 13.29 -10.69
CA TYR A 398 -3.52 12.12 -9.90
C TYR A 398 -2.22 11.50 -10.39
N LEU A 399 -1.48 10.94 -9.44
CA LEU A 399 -0.31 10.11 -9.66
C LEU A 399 -0.65 8.67 -9.32
N LEU A 400 -0.20 7.75 -10.15
CA LEU A 400 -0.38 6.32 -9.98
C LEU A 400 0.94 5.61 -10.28
N GLY A 401 1.52 4.97 -9.27
CA GLY A 401 2.66 4.05 -9.45
C GLY A 401 2.17 2.65 -9.79
N THR A 402 2.84 1.98 -10.73
CA THR A 402 2.59 0.58 -11.10
C THR A 402 3.88 -0.08 -11.55
N GLY A 403 3.98 -1.40 -11.45
CA GLY A 403 5.18 -2.13 -11.79
C GLY A 403 5.05 -3.64 -11.59
N GLY A 404 6.13 -4.35 -11.85
CA GLY A 404 6.24 -5.79 -11.70
C GLY A 404 7.65 -6.26 -11.35
N GLY A 405 7.78 -7.48 -10.85
CA GLY A 405 9.06 -8.11 -10.56
C GLY A 405 9.67 -8.69 -11.83
N ILE A 406 10.78 -8.13 -12.27
CA ILE A 406 11.52 -8.58 -13.45
C ILE A 406 12.54 -9.64 -13.01
N THR A 407 12.49 -10.79 -13.66
CA THR A 407 13.43 -11.89 -13.52
C THR A 407 14.15 -12.16 -14.85
N VAL A 408 15.13 -13.07 -14.88
CA VAL A 408 15.85 -13.43 -16.11
C VAL A 408 14.95 -14.01 -17.21
N ASP A 409 13.80 -14.57 -16.84
CA ASP A 409 12.85 -15.19 -17.76
C ASP A 409 11.70 -14.26 -18.17
N SER A 410 11.69 -13.00 -17.69
CA SER A 410 10.63 -12.02 -17.99
C SER A 410 10.67 -11.54 -19.43
N ASP A 411 9.48 -11.34 -20.03
CA ASP A 411 9.27 -10.70 -21.33
C ASP A 411 8.75 -9.27 -21.15
N VAL A 412 9.33 -8.31 -21.84
CA VAL A 412 9.03 -6.88 -21.67
C VAL A 412 7.56 -6.53 -21.97
N ALA A 413 6.96 -7.16 -22.99
CA ALA A 413 5.58 -6.88 -23.36
C ALA A 413 4.59 -7.46 -22.34
N GLU A 414 4.87 -8.66 -21.82
CA GLU A 414 4.06 -9.31 -20.78
C GLU A 414 4.12 -8.52 -19.47
N GLU A 415 5.32 -8.12 -19.02
CA GLU A 415 5.50 -7.35 -17.80
C GLU A 415 4.84 -5.96 -17.91
N TYR A 416 4.97 -5.29 -19.04
CA TYR A 416 4.29 -4.01 -19.25
C TYR A 416 2.75 -4.17 -19.29
N ALA A 417 2.24 -5.22 -19.93
CA ALA A 417 0.80 -5.52 -19.94
C ALA A 417 0.27 -5.76 -18.51
N GLU A 418 1.07 -6.43 -17.66
CA GLU A 418 0.73 -6.64 -16.25
C GLU A 418 0.64 -5.32 -15.49
N THR A 419 1.57 -4.36 -15.71
CA THR A 419 1.51 -3.04 -15.06
C THR A 419 0.22 -2.30 -15.38
N ARG A 420 -0.24 -2.40 -16.62
CA ARG A 420 -1.48 -1.78 -17.09
C ARG A 420 -2.72 -2.41 -16.47
N TRP A 421 -2.77 -3.74 -16.44
CA TRP A 421 -3.84 -4.46 -15.76
C TRP A 421 -3.94 -4.07 -14.29
N LYS A 422 -2.81 -3.90 -13.61
CA LYS A 422 -2.76 -3.43 -12.22
C LYS A 422 -3.32 -2.01 -12.05
N ALA A 423 -3.20 -1.16 -13.04
CA ALA A 423 -3.67 0.23 -13.02
C ALA A 423 -5.16 0.39 -13.38
N GLU A 424 -5.76 -0.55 -14.08
CA GLU A 424 -7.08 -0.43 -14.74
C GLU A 424 -8.19 0.05 -13.79
N ARG A 425 -8.35 -0.59 -12.62
CA ARG A 425 -9.42 -0.24 -11.66
C ARG A 425 -9.24 1.15 -11.04
N LEU A 426 -7.99 1.59 -10.90
CA LEU A 426 -7.68 2.91 -10.37
C LEU A 426 -8.01 3.99 -11.42
N LEU A 427 -7.72 3.73 -12.69
CA LEU A 427 -8.09 4.62 -13.80
C LEU A 427 -9.62 4.73 -13.94
N GLN A 428 -10.36 3.62 -13.77
CA GLN A 428 -11.82 3.62 -13.78
C GLN A 428 -12.41 4.47 -12.65
N ALA A 429 -11.78 4.53 -11.47
CA ALA A 429 -12.25 5.35 -10.36
C ALA A 429 -12.18 6.87 -10.64
N LEU A 430 -11.32 7.28 -11.59
CA LEU A 430 -11.13 8.66 -12.00
C LEU A 430 -11.92 9.05 -13.26
N ALA A 431 -12.58 8.09 -13.90
CA ALA A 431 -13.42 8.38 -15.06
C ALA A 431 -14.58 9.31 -14.65
N GLU A 432 -14.81 10.35 -15.46
CA GLU A 432 -15.96 11.23 -15.26
C GLU A 432 -17.24 10.47 -15.63
N ASP A 433 -18.32 10.69 -14.86
CA ASP A 433 -19.65 10.22 -15.22
C ASP A 433 -20.10 11.05 -16.44
N GLU A 434 -20.32 10.41 -17.58
CA GLU A 434 -20.87 11.06 -18.80
C GLU A 434 -22.34 11.47 -18.62
#